data_69df6e5b6e83a55d94fff38cae0d3e15
#
_entry.id   69df6e5b6e83a55d94fff38cae0d3e15
#
_cell.length_a   1.000
_cell.length_b   1.000
_cell.length_c   1.000
_cell.angle_alpha   90.00
_cell.angle_beta   90.00
_cell.angle_gamma   90.00
#
_symmetry.space_group_name_H-M   'P 1'
#
loop_
_entity.id
_entity.type
_entity.pdbx_description
1 polymer ?
#
loop_
_entity_poly.entity_id
_entity_poly.type
_entity_poly.pdbx_seq_one_letter_code
_entity_poly.pdbx_strand_id
1 'polypeptide(L)'
;MKISAFSKSYGSRTVLRFPDLELPDGRITAVIGPNGSGKSTLARVLAGIERSDQKCLLLTTLSVGYMPQKSYAFRMSVARNLALNGSDTRRREKLLRGLQIDALARQSARRLSGGETAKMALARLLMRDYELLILDEPTAAMDVESTLAAEALLSDYCRDTGAGILLVTHSLQQARRIAQHLLFLHRGELREQGAASQLLSSPGTEELRRFLEFYGI
;
A
#
# COMPACT_ATOMS: atom_id res chain seq x y z
N MET A 1 1.32 -0.10 16.05
CA MET A 1 2.38 -1.07 15.66
C MET A 1 3.76 -0.42 15.74
N LYS A 2 4.74 -1.04 16.41
CA LYS A 2 6.10 -0.47 16.52
C LYS A 2 7.04 -1.11 15.50
N ILE A 3 7.77 -0.28 14.77
CA ILE A 3 8.83 -0.65 13.84
C ILE A 3 10.15 -0.19 14.45
N SER A 4 11.10 -1.11 14.68
CA SER A 4 12.43 -0.72 15.14
C SER A 4 13.21 -0.05 14.03
N ALA A 5 14.14 0.84 14.39
CA ALA A 5 15.05 1.45 13.44
C ALA A 5 15.81 0.41 12.61
N PHE A 6 15.98 0.67 11.33
CA PHE A 6 16.74 -0.19 10.43
C PHE A 6 17.35 0.59 9.27
N SER A 7 18.32 -0.03 8.61
CA SER A 7 18.83 0.45 7.32
C SER A 7 18.71 -0.63 6.25
N LYS A 8 18.79 -0.20 5.00
CA LYS A 8 18.87 -1.08 3.84
C LYS A 8 19.91 -0.57 2.88
N SER A 9 20.89 -1.43 2.60
CA SER A 9 21.97 -1.16 1.65
C SER A 9 21.96 -2.17 0.51
N TYR A 10 22.41 -1.75 -0.66
CA TYR A 10 22.73 -2.59 -1.80
C TYR A 10 24.21 -2.39 -2.15
N GLY A 11 25.04 -3.38 -1.87
CA GLY A 11 26.50 -3.23 -1.90
C GLY A 11 26.95 -2.15 -0.91
N SER A 12 27.71 -1.18 -1.37
CA SER A 12 28.21 -0.06 -0.54
C SER A 12 27.22 1.11 -0.40
N ARG A 13 26.10 1.08 -1.13
CA ARG A 13 25.13 2.17 -1.15
C ARG A 13 24.00 1.94 -0.17
N THR A 14 23.88 2.75 0.87
CA THR A 14 22.68 2.78 1.73
C THR A 14 21.56 3.52 1.00
N VAL A 15 20.43 2.84 0.84
CA VAL A 15 19.23 3.33 0.12
C VAL A 15 18.15 3.79 1.09
N LEU A 16 18.13 3.23 2.30
CA LEU A 16 17.13 3.56 3.30
C LEU A 16 17.77 3.57 4.69
N ARG A 17 17.52 4.63 5.46
CA ARG A 17 17.75 4.72 6.91
C ARG A 17 16.43 5.12 7.55
N PHE A 18 15.87 4.21 8.31
CA PHE A 18 14.54 4.39 8.89
C PHE A 18 14.64 4.38 10.42
N PRO A 19 14.11 5.40 11.11
CA PRO A 19 14.15 5.47 12.57
C PRO A 19 13.14 4.52 13.21
N ASP A 20 13.16 4.42 14.53
CA ASP A 20 12.05 3.84 15.27
C ASP A 20 10.76 4.60 14.93
N LEU A 21 9.71 3.84 14.64
CA LEU A 21 8.43 4.39 14.23
C LEU A 21 7.28 3.65 14.88
N GLU A 22 6.23 4.37 15.22
CA GLU A 22 4.95 3.80 15.61
C GLU A 22 3.90 4.11 14.55
N LEU A 23 3.42 3.06 13.86
CA LEU A 23 2.28 3.17 12.95
C LEU A 23 0.99 3.06 13.76
N PRO A 24 0.02 3.95 13.53
CA PRO A 24 -1.29 3.84 14.18
C PRO A 24 -2.04 2.60 13.69
N ASP A 25 -2.61 1.84 14.64
CA ASP A 25 -3.44 0.68 14.34
C ASP A 25 -4.80 1.12 13.77
N GLY A 26 -5.38 0.29 12.91
CA GLY A 26 -6.70 0.56 12.34
C GLY A 26 -6.78 1.84 11.50
N ARG A 27 -5.66 2.29 10.93
CA ARG A 27 -5.57 3.51 10.11
C ARG A 27 -4.79 3.29 8.84
N ILE A 28 -5.08 4.13 7.85
CA ILE A 28 -4.33 4.19 6.60
C ILE A 28 -3.21 5.23 6.76
N THR A 29 -1.97 4.75 6.67
CA THR A 29 -0.77 5.59 6.64
C THR A 29 -0.26 5.67 5.21
N ALA A 30 -0.26 6.86 4.62
CA ALA A 30 0.34 7.06 3.30
C ALA A 30 1.85 7.30 3.41
N VAL A 31 2.60 6.71 2.48
CA VAL A 31 4.03 6.97 2.28
C VAL A 31 4.20 7.74 0.98
N ILE A 32 4.61 8.99 1.09
CA ILE A 32 4.84 9.88 -0.06
C ILE A 32 6.31 10.31 -0.16
N GLY A 33 6.68 10.86 -1.29
CA GLY A 33 8.02 11.38 -1.55
C GLY A 33 8.43 11.22 -3.02
N PRO A 34 9.51 11.86 -3.45
CA PRO A 34 9.98 11.80 -4.83
C PRO A 34 10.38 10.39 -5.26
N ASN A 35 10.49 10.19 -6.58
CA ASN A 35 10.99 8.93 -7.14
C ASN A 35 12.41 8.66 -6.63
N GLY A 36 12.70 7.40 -6.28
CA GLY A 36 14.00 7.02 -5.72
C GLY A 36 14.20 7.38 -4.23
N SER A 37 13.17 7.90 -3.53
CA SER A 37 13.29 8.22 -2.09
C SER A 37 13.28 7.00 -1.15
N GLY A 38 13.08 5.78 -1.68
CA GLY A 38 13.12 4.55 -0.88
C GLY A 38 11.75 3.97 -0.51
N LYS A 39 10.62 4.53 -0.98
CA LYS A 39 9.24 4.08 -0.62
C LYS A 39 9.00 2.59 -0.87
N SER A 40 9.27 2.11 -2.09
CA SER A 40 9.08 0.70 -2.43
C SER A 40 10.08 -0.21 -1.69
N THR A 41 11.29 0.29 -1.39
CA THR A 41 12.25 -0.44 -0.54
C THR A 41 11.72 -0.56 0.88
N LEU A 42 11.18 0.52 1.46
CA LEU A 42 10.49 0.48 2.76
C LEU A 42 9.37 -0.56 2.75
N ALA A 43 8.48 -0.50 1.74
CA ALA A 43 7.37 -1.44 1.60
C ALA A 43 7.86 -2.90 1.56
N ARG A 44 8.88 -3.21 0.75
CA ARG A 44 9.43 -4.56 0.62
C ARG A 44 10.14 -5.05 1.88
N VAL A 45 10.86 -4.19 2.58
CA VAL A 45 11.48 -4.53 3.87
C VAL A 45 10.41 -4.82 4.90
N LEU A 46 9.41 -3.96 5.06
CA LEU A 46 8.32 -4.15 6.02
C LEU A 46 7.41 -5.33 5.66
N ALA A 47 7.33 -5.72 4.38
CA ALA A 47 6.63 -6.92 3.93
C ALA A 47 7.46 -8.21 4.11
N GLY A 48 8.71 -8.11 4.56
CA GLY A 48 9.60 -9.27 4.70
C GLY A 48 10.11 -9.85 3.37
N ILE A 49 9.88 -9.16 2.25
CA ILE A 49 10.36 -9.54 0.92
C ILE A 49 11.85 -9.28 0.78
N GLU A 50 12.32 -8.19 1.37
CA GLU A 50 13.73 -7.83 1.41
C GLU A 50 14.23 -7.80 2.84
N ARG A 51 15.45 -8.28 3.06
CA ARG A 51 16.11 -8.21 4.37
C ARG A 51 16.69 -6.82 4.57
N SER A 52 16.46 -6.23 5.74
CA SER A 52 17.19 -5.06 6.23
C SER A 52 18.61 -5.43 6.64
N ASP A 53 19.50 -4.44 6.77
CA ASP A 53 20.87 -4.65 7.22
C ASP A 53 20.90 -5.07 8.71
N GLN A 54 19.97 -4.56 9.51
CA GLN A 54 19.72 -4.98 10.89
C GLN A 54 18.37 -5.71 10.98
N LYS A 55 18.20 -6.53 12.01
CA LYS A 55 16.96 -7.27 12.25
C LYS A 55 15.83 -6.29 12.59
N CYS A 56 14.88 -6.11 11.69
CA CYS A 56 13.66 -5.33 11.95
C CYS A 56 12.66 -6.17 12.75
N LEU A 57 12.27 -5.71 13.94
CA LEU A 57 11.45 -6.48 14.89
C LEU A 57 9.97 -6.60 14.50
N LEU A 58 9.43 -5.74 13.62
CA LEU A 58 8.03 -5.80 13.22
C LEU A 58 7.63 -7.13 12.57
N LEU A 59 8.58 -7.79 11.87
CA LEU A 59 8.29 -8.88 10.95
C LEU A 59 8.10 -10.25 11.60
N THR A 60 8.29 -10.39 12.91
CA THR A 60 8.33 -11.71 13.55
C THR A 60 7.00 -12.17 14.13
N THR A 61 6.00 -11.28 14.25
CA THR A 61 4.75 -11.59 14.96
C THR A 61 3.47 -11.22 14.20
N LEU A 62 3.53 -10.35 13.19
CA LEU A 62 2.34 -9.84 12.52
C LEU A 62 1.99 -10.62 11.24
N SER A 63 0.69 -10.79 11.02
CA SER A 63 0.14 -11.23 9.74
C SER A 63 0.19 -10.06 8.75
N VAL A 64 1.13 -10.09 7.80
CA VAL A 64 1.36 -9.02 6.82
C VAL A 64 0.89 -9.45 5.44
N GLY A 65 0.03 -8.63 4.81
CA GLY A 65 -0.33 -8.74 3.40
C GLY A 65 0.44 -7.73 2.56
N TYR A 66 0.93 -8.14 1.39
CA TYR A 66 1.69 -7.26 0.49
C TYR A 66 1.16 -7.29 -0.95
N MET A 67 0.94 -6.10 -1.51
CA MET A 67 0.66 -5.90 -2.93
C MET A 67 1.81 -5.12 -3.56
N PRO A 68 2.60 -5.73 -4.46
CA PRO A 68 3.66 -5.02 -5.18
C PRO A 68 3.08 -4.11 -6.26
N GLN A 69 3.84 -3.09 -6.67
CA GLN A 69 3.48 -2.17 -7.74
C GLN A 69 3.13 -2.90 -9.05
N LYS A 70 3.89 -3.94 -9.41
CA LYS A 70 3.56 -4.80 -10.54
C LYS A 70 2.69 -5.97 -10.09
N SER A 71 1.40 -5.87 -10.36
CA SER A 71 0.42 -6.91 -10.05
C SER A 71 0.63 -8.17 -10.89
N TYR A 72 0.35 -9.34 -10.30
CA TYR A 72 0.50 -10.63 -10.94
C TYR A 72 -0.84 -11.39 -11.02
N ALA A 73 -1.10 -11.97 -12.20
CA ALA A 73 -2.25 -12.83 -12.47
C ALA A 73 -1.79 -14.28 -12.66
N PHE A 74 -2.30 -15.21 -11.84
CA PHE A 74 -2.06 -16.64 -12.06
C PHE A 74 -2.89 -17.15 -13.24
N ARG A 75 -2.39 -18.18 -13.94
CA ARG A 75 -3.00 -18.76 -15.15
C ARG A 75 -4.28 -19.56 -14.84
N MET A 76 -5.28 -18.88 -14.29
CA MET A 76 -6.58 -19.44 -13.94
C MET A 76 -7.65 -18.34 -14.06
N SER A 77 -8.92 -18.63 -13.78
CA SER A 77 -9.97 -17.62 -13.81
C SER A 77 -9.78 -16.57 -12.71
N VAL A 78 -10.40 -15.39 -12.88
CA VAL A 78 -10.41 -14.31 -11.87
C VAL A 78 -10.90 -14.85 -10.53
N ALA A 79 -12.05 -15.53 -10.49
CA ALA A 79 -12.61 -16.09 -9.26
C ALA A 79 -11.67 -17.08 -8.57
N ARG A 80 -10.95 -17.92 -9.34
CA ARG A 80 -9.94 -18.83 -8.78
C ARG A 80 -8.70 -18.09 -8.28
N ASN A 81 -8.31 -16.99 -8.91
CA ASN A 81 -7.22 -16.14 -8.38
C ASN A 81 -7.56 -15.62 -6.98
N LEU A 82 -8.78 -15.15 -6.74
CA LEU A 82 -9.21 -14.70 -5.42
C LEU A 82 -9.23 -15.87 -4.41
N ALA A 83 -9.70 -17.03 -4.83
CA ALA A 83 -9.80 -18.22 -3.97
C ALA A 83 -8.45 -18.75 -3.46
N LEU A 84 -7.32 -18.32 -4.04
CA LEU A 84 -5.98 -18.67 -3.52
C LEU A 84 -5.72 -18.10 -2.12
N ASN A 85 -6.39 -17.01 -1.75
CA ASN A 85 -6.16 -16.32 -0.47
C ASN A 85 -7.36 -16.40 0.49
N GLY A 86 -8.42 -17.11 0.12
CA GLY A 86 -9.59 -17.34 0.97
C GLY A 86 -10.75 -18.01 0.23
N SER A 87 -11.49 -18.85 0.91
CA SER A 87 -12.60 -19.64 0.34
C SER A 87 -13.99 -19.01 0.52
N ASP A 88 -14.10 -17.88 1.24
CA ASP A 88 -15.39 -17.23 1.49
C ASP A 88 -15.98 -16.66 0.19
N THR A 89 -17.06 -17.31 -0.25
CA THR A 89 -17.75 -16.97 -1.49
C THR A 89 -18.47 -15.63 -1.39
N ARG A 90 -19.06 -15.28 -0.23
CA ARG A 90 -19.77 -14.01 -0.04
C ARG A 90 -18.79 -12.84 -0.09
N ARG A 91 -17.64 -12.98 0.60
CA ARG A 91 -16.56 -11.97 0.56
C ARG A 91 -16.01 -11.81 -0.86
N ARG A 92 -15.80 -12.91 -1.58
CA ARG A 92 -15.34 -12.89 -2.98
C ARG A 92 -16.31 -12.13 -3.87
N GLU A 93 -17.61 -12.41 -3.78
CA GLU A 93 -18.62 -11.69 -4.57
C GLU A 93 -18.70 -10.21 -4.22
N LYS A 94 -18.64 -9.86 -2.93
CA LYS A 94 -18.57 -8.45 -2.47
C LYS A 94 -17.39 -7.73 -3.09
N LEU A 95 -16.20 -8.34 -3.07
CA LEU A 95 -14.97 -7.75 -3.62
C LEU A 95 -15.02 -7.61 -5.15
N LEU A 96 -15.51 -8.64 -5.86
CA LEU A 96 -15.64 -8.59 -7.32
C LEU A 96 -16.60 -7.48 -7.76
N ARG A 97 -17.75 -7.33 -7.12
CA ARG A 97 -18.72 -6.25 -7.40
C ARG A 97 -18.16 -4.89 -7.03
N GLY A 98 -17.57 -4.76 -5.83
CA GLY A 98 -17.00 -3.51 -5.35
C GLY A 98 -15.88 -2.96 -6.24
N LEU A 99 -15.12 -3.84 -6.92
CA LEU A 99 -14.09 -3.45 -7.90
C LEU A 99 -14.59 -3.50 -9.35
N GLN A 100 -15.89 -3.76 -9.59
CA GLN A 100 -16.52 -3.78 -10.92
C GLN A 100 -15.82 -4.78 -11.88
N ILE A 101 -15.48 -5.97 -11.37
CA ILE A 101 -14.89 -7.08 -12.15
C ILE A 101 -15.67 -8.39 -11.99
N ASP A 102 -16.88 -8.34 -11.50
CA ASP A 102 -17.75 -9.50 -11.31
C ASP A 102 -18.11 -10.18 -12.64
N ALA A 103 -18.36 -9.41 -13.72
CA ALA A 103 -18.56 -9.93 -15.07
C ALA A 103 -17.36 -10.74 -15.58
N LEU A 104 -16.15 -10.45 -15.08
CA LEU A 104 -14.91 -11.12 -15.45
C LEU A 104 -14.61 -12.37 -14.61
N ALA A 105 -15.46 -12.72 -13.62
CA ALA A 105 -15.18 -13.76 -12.63
C ALA A 105 -14.78 -15.12 -13.24
N ARG A 106 -15.40 -15.50 -14.38
CA ARG A 106 -15.13 -16.75 -15.10
C ARG A 106 -14.02 -16.62 -16.16
N GLN A 107 -13.62 -15.38 -16.51
CA GLN A 107 -12.60 -15.13 -17.52
C GLN A 107 -11.21 -15.56 -17.04
N SER A 108 -10.38 -16.03 -17.98
CA SER A 108 -8.97 -16.28 -17.69
C SER A 108 -8.25 -14.97 -17.37
N ALA A 109 -7.56 -14.91 -16.23
CA ALA A 109 -6.85 -13.73 -15.78
C ALA A 109 -5.69 -13.30 -16.71
N ARG A 110 -5.28 -14.15 -17.66
CA ARG A 110 -4.31 -13.77 -18.71
C ARG A 110 -4.86 -12.78 -19.74
N ARG A 111 -6.18 -12.61 -19.82
CA ARG A 111 -6.87 -11.74 -20.77
C ARG A 111 -7.22 -10.38 -20.16
N LEU A 112 -6.89 -10.18 -18.91
CA LEU A 112 -7.16 -8.93 -18.19
C LEU A 112 -6.21 -7.82 -18.68
N SER A 113 -6.75 -6.60 -18.74
CA SER A 113 -5.96 -5.38 -18.85
C SER A 113 -5.09 -5.15 -17.59
N GLY A 114 -4.19 -4.19 -17.64
CA GLY A 114 -3.38 -3.82 -16.47
C GLY A 114 -4.22 -3.38 -15.27
N GLY A 115 -5.23 -2.56 -15.49
CA GLY A 115 -6.15 -2.10 -14.45
C GLY A 115 -7.00 -3.23 -13.86
N GLU A 116 -7.58 -4.10 -14.71
CA GLU A 116 -8.33 -5.27 -14.24
C GLU A 116 -7.45 -6.25 -13.47
N THR A 117 -6.19 -6.41 -13.89
CA THR A 117 -5.21 -7.23 -13.14
C THR A 117 -4.92 -6.63 -11.78
N ALA A 118 -4.77 -5.32 -11.66
CA ALA A 118 -4.57 -4.62 -10.39
C ALA A 118 -5.79 -4.77 -9.47
N LYS A 119 -7.01 -4.57 -10.00
CA LYS A 119 -8.27 -4.81 -9.27
C LYS A 119 -8.35 -6.23 -8.74
N MET A 120 -8.10 -7.23 -9.60
CA MET A 120 -8.10 -8.64 -9.20
C MET A 120 -7.05 -8.94 -8.13
N ALA A 121 -5.84 -8.39 -8.26
CA ALA A 121 -4.77 -8.59 -7.28
C ALA A 121 -5.13 -7.98 -5.91
N LEU A 122 -5.73 -6.78 -5.90
CA LEU A 122 -6.25 -6.15 -4.69
C LEU A 122 -7.37 -7.01 -4.09
N ALA A 123 -8.37 -7.42 -4.89
CA ALA A 123 -9.46 -8.30 -4.44
C ALA A 123 -8.92 -9.59 -3.83
N ARG A 124 -7.94 -10.24 -4.48
CA ARG A 124 -7.28 -11.44 -3.97
C ARG A 124 -6.63 -11.20 -2.61
N LEU A 125 -5.93 -10.07 -2.43
CA LEU A 125 -5.32 -9.73 -1.15
C LEU A 125 -6.37 -9.57 -0.06
N LEU A 126 -7.44 -8.85 -0.34
CA LEU A 126 -8.53 -8.56 0.60
C LEU A 126 -9.42 -9.79 0.92
N MET A 127 -9.18 -10.95 0.33
CA MET A 127 -9.87 -12.21 0.68
C MET A 127 -9.52 -12.73 2.08
N ARG A 128 -8.43 -12.25 2.67
CA ARG A 128 -7.95 -12.66 4.00
C ARG A 128 -7.78 -11.45 4.90
N ASP A 129 -7.90 -11.66 6.22
CA ASP A 129 -7.61 -10.64 7.21
C ASP A 129 -6.12 -10.65 7.55
N TYR A 130 -5.57 -9.44 7.62
CA TYR A 130 -4.19 -9.15 8.00
C TYR A 130 -4.18 -8.12 9.11
N GLU A 131 -3.13 -8.11 9.93
CA GLU A 131 -2.92 -7.04 10.91
C GLU A 131 -2.31 -5.80 10.25
N LEU A 132 -1.52 -6.02 9.19
CA LEU A 132 -0.94 -4.95 8.37
C LEU A 132 -1.06 -5.28 6.88
N LEU A 133 -1.66 -4.38 6.10
CA LEU A 133 -1.57 -4.38 4.64
C LEU A 133 -0.53 -3.38 4.17
N ILE A 134 0.35 -3.81 3.29
CA ILE A 134 1.33 -2.96 2.63
C ILE A 134 1.03 -2.96 1.13
N LEU A 135 0.72 -1.79 0.60
CA LEU A 135 0.28 -1.61 -0.78
C LEU A 135 1.24 -0.65 -1.49
N ASP A 136 1.94 -1.15 -2.50
CA ASP A 136 2.90 -0.35 -3.28
C ASP A 136 2.24 0.08 -4.59
N GLU A 137 1.74 1.31 -4.64
CA GLU A 137 1.03 1.92 -5.77
C GLU A 137 -0.15 1.08 -6.32
N PRO A 138 -1.09 0.63 -5.48
CA PRO A 138 -2.08 -0.37 -5.85
C PRO A 138 -3.04 0.07 -6.95
N THR A 139 -3.22 1.38 -7.14
CA THR A 139 -4.18 1.98 -8.08
C THR A 139 -3.53 2.63 -9.31
N ALA A 140 -2.19 2.54 -9.47
CA ALA A 140 -1.45 3.24 -10.53
C ALA A 140 -1.92 2.89 -11.96
N ALA A 141 -2.48 1.70 -12.17
CA ALA A 141 -2.99 1.24 -13.46
C ALA A 141 -4.52 1.38 -13.60
N MET A 142 -5.20 1.96 -12.60
CA MET A 142 -6.66 2.10 -12.55
C MET A 142 -7.09 3.47 -13.06
N ASP A 143 -8.27 3.55 -13.67
CA ASP A 143 -8.94 4.80 -13.96
C ASP A 143 -9.47 5.46 -12.66
N VAL A 144 -10.03 6.67 -12.78
CA VAL A 144 -10.49 7.45 -11.62
C VAL A 144 -11.58 6.73 -10.85
N GLU A 145 -12.59 6.18 -11.55
CA GLU A 145 -13.73 5.50 -10.93
C GLU A 145 -13.26 4.24 -10.18
N SER A 146 -12.44 3.43 -10.81
CA SER A 146 -11.83 2.24 -10.22
C SER A 146 -10.95 2.56 -9.01
N THR A 147 -10.22 3.68 -9.07
CA THR A 147 -9.40 4.15 -7.95
C THR A 147 -10.28 4.50 -6.75
N LEU A 148 -11.37 5.24 -6.96
CA LEU A 148 -12.30 5.60 -5.89
C LEU A 148 -12.98 4.36 -5.29
N ALA A 149 -13.37 3.39 -6.12
CA ALA A 149 -13.93 2.12 -5.66
C ALA A 149 -12.92 1.31 -4.81
N ALA A 150 -11.66 1.25 -5.23
CA ALA A 150 -10.59 0.61 -4.47
C ALA A 150 -10.33 1.32 -3.13
N GLU A 151 -10.30 2.65 -3.11
CA GLU A 151 -10.14 3.46 -1.90
C GLU A 151 -11.27 3.23 -0.89
N ALA A 152 -12.51 3.16 -1.34
CA ALA A 152 -13.66 2.83 -0.50
C ALA A 152 -13.52 1.43 0.13
N LEU A 153 -13.15 0.41 -0.67
CA LEU A 153 -12.91 -0.94 -0.16
C LEU A 153 -11.76 -1.03 0.83
N LEU A 154 -10.68 -0.28 0.64
CA LEU A 154 -9.57 -0.22 1.58
C LEU A 154 -9.99 0.43 2.91
N SER A 155 -10.77 1.51 2.83
CA SER A 155 -11.31 2.17 4.02
C SER A 155 -12.27 1.27 4.79
N ASP A 156 -13.15 0.55 4.08
CA ASP A 156 -14.04 -0.44 4.68
C ASP A 156 -13.27 -1.59 5.31
N TYR A 157 -12.27 -2.12 4.60
CA TYR A 157 -11.42 -3.19 5.12
C TYR A 157 -10.72 -2.78 6.42
N CYS A 158 -10.11 -1.59 6.44
CA CYS A 158 -9.44 -1.03 7.61
C CYS A 158 -10.40 -0.92 8.81
N ARG A 159 -11.61 -0.40 8.59
CA ARG A 159 -12.67 -0.25 9.60
C ARG A 159 -13.19 -1.60 10.09
N ASP A 160 -13.46 -2.53 9.17
CA ASP A 160 -14.13 -3.81 9.48
C ASP A 160 -13.18 -4.80 10.17
N THR A 161 -11.86 -4.73 9.90
CA THR A 161 -10.86 -5.66 10.44
C THR A 161 -9.97 -5.06 11.53
N GLY A 162 -9.91 -3.74 11.64
CA GLY A 162 -8.95 -3.05 12.51
C GLY A 162 -7.50 -3.09 11.98
N ALA A 163 -7.28 -3.56 10.75
CA ALA A 163 -5.96 -3.63 10.14
C ALA A 163 -5.33 -2.26 9.92
N GLY A 164 -4.03 -2.13 10.13
CA GLY A 164 -3.27 -1.00 9.62
C GLY A 164 -3.03 -1.14 8.12
N ILE A 165 -3.03 -0.04 7.38
CA ILE A 165 -2.68 -0.04 5.96
C ILE A 165 -1.52 0.93 5.73
N LEU A 166 -0.42 0.44 5.18
CA LEU A 166 0.68 1.25 4.67
C LEU A 166 0.53 1.39 3.16
N LEU A 167 0.13 2.56 2.70
CA LEU A 167 -0.14 2.88 1.30
C LEU A 167 1.01 3.71 0.71
N VAL A 168 1.85 3.09 -0.10
CA VAL A 168 2.82 3.82 -0.92
C VAL A 168 2.10 4.37 -2.13
N THR A 169 2.14 5.69 -2.33
CA THR A 169 1.51 6.34 -3.46
C THR A 169 2.28 7.60 -3.90
N HIS A 170 2.25 7.88 -5.18
CA HIS A 170 2.67 9.16 -5.75
C HIS A 170 1.49 10.14 -5.91
N SER A 171 0.26 9.68 -5.70
CA SER A 171 -0.94 10.51 -5.77
C SER A 171 -1.21 11.20 -4.43
N LEU A 172 -0.86 12.49 -4.34
CA LEU A 172 -1.18 13.30 -3.17
C LEU A 172 -2.69 13.44 -2.94
N GLN A 173 -3.48 13.44 -4.03
CA GLN A 173 -4.93 13.45 -3.93
C GLN A 173 -5.47 12.17 -3.28
N GLN A 174 -4.92 11.01 -3.62
CA GLN A 174 -5.25 9.75 -2.95
C GLN A 174 -4.87 9.79 -1.47
N ALA A 175 -3.64 10.20 -1.15
CA ALA A 175 -3.21 10.35 0.25
C ALA A 175 -4.15 11.29 1.02
N ARG A 176 -4.57 12.41 0.42
CA ARG A 176 -5.49 13.39 1.02
C ARG A 176 -6.88 12.81 1.27
N ARG A 177 -7.39 11.94 0.36
CA ARG A 177 -8.75 11.38 0.49
C ARG A 177 -8.84 10.32 1.58
N ILE A 178 -7.85 9.40 1.67
CA ILE A 178 -8.03 8.19 2.47
C ILE A 178 -7.03 8.03 3.63
N ALA A 179 -5.90 8.74 3.65
CA ALA A 179 -4.91 8.58 4.71
C ALA A 179 -5.21 9.45 5.92
N GLN A 180 -5.11 8.88 7.12
CA GLN A 180 -5.16 9.60 8.38
C GLN A 180 -3.77 9.99 8.87
N HIS A 181 -2.75 9.24 8.50
CA HIS A 181 -1.35 9.47 8.85
C HIS A 181 -0.49 9.51 7.59
N LEU A 182 0.61 10.23 7.63
CA LEU A 182 1.49 10.42 6.48
C LEU A 182 2.95 10.31 6.90
N LEU A 183 3.73 9.63 6.08
CA LEU A 183 5.19 9.55 6.15
C LEU A 183 5.76 10.18 4.88
N PHE A 184 6.58 11.19 5.03
CA PHE A 184 7.32 11.79 3.92
C PHE A 184 8.74 11.29 3.89
N LEU A 185 9.09 10.57 2.83
CA LEU A 185 10.45 10.06 2.57
C LEU A 185 11.18 10.93 1.56
N HIS A 186 12.41 11.31 1.89
CA HIS A 186 13.30 12.01 0.98
C HIS A 186 14.72 11.45 1.11
N ARG A 187 15.33 11.08 -0.02
CA ARG A 187 16.72 10.56 -0.09
C ARG A 187 17.00 9.38 0.86
N GLY A 188 16.04 8.47 1.02
CA GLY A 188 16.19 7.30 1.88
C GLY A 188 15.97 7.55 3.37
N GLU A 189 15.49 8.70 3.76
CA GLU A 189 15.23 9.06 5.16
C GLU A 189 13.78 9.49 5.37
N LEU A 190 13.22 9.18 6.54
CA LEU A 190 11.97 9.73 7.01
C LEU A 190 12.21 11.17 7.46
N ARG A 191 11.71 12.14 6.69
CA ARG A 191 11.93 13.56 6.96
C ARG A 191 10.81 14.18 7.79
N GLU A 192 9.57 13.70 7.60
CA GLU A 192 8.43 14.21 8.32
C GLU A 192 7.36 13.13 8.46
N GLN A 193 6.63 13.15 9.57
CA GLN A 193 5.50 12.26 9.82
C GLN A 193 4.46 12.94 10.70
N GLY A 194 3.20 12.53 10.56
CA GLY A 194 2.11 13.08 11.36
C GLY A 194 0.74 12.91 10.74
N ALA A 195 -0.24 13.66 11.23
CA ALA A 195 -1.58 13.67 10.65
C ALA A 195 -1.53 14.13 9.19
N ALA A 196 -2.13 13.36 8.28
CA ALA A 196 -2.08 13.65 6.85
C ALA A 196 -2.65 15.04 6.52
N SER A 197 -3.77 15.42 7.15
CA SER A 197 -4.36 16.74 6.96
C SER A 197 -3.42 17.88 7.34
N GLN A 198 -2.68 17.73 8.43
CA GLN A 198 -1.73 18.74 8.91
C GLN A 198 -0.52 18.86 7.96
N LEU A 199 0.12 17.74 7.63
CA LEU A 199 1.31 17.76 6.78
C LEU A 199 1.03 18.26 5.37
N LEU A 200 -0.15 17.95 4.82
CA LEU A 200 -0.55 18.39 3.48
C LEU A 200 -0.98 19.86 3.44
N SER A 201 -1.36 20.48 4.56
CA SER A 201 -1.76 21.89 4.62
C SER A 201 -0.68 22.80 5.19
N SER A 202 0.17 22.28 6.07
CA SER A 202 1.19 23.06 6.79
C SER A 202 2.44 22.21 7.00
N PRO A 203 3.23 21.97 5.92
CA PRO A 203 4.46 21.19 5.99
C PRO A 203 5.50 21.88 6.88
N GLY A 204 6.16 21.10 7.76
CA GLY A 204 7.19 21.60 8.68
C GLY A 204 8.56 21.70 8.02
N THR A 205 8.86 20.81 7.07
CA THR A 205 10.17 20.77 6.38
C THR A 205 10.12 21.47 5.03
N GLU A 206 11.23 22.08 4.64
CA GLU A 206 11.36 22.72 3.34
C GLU A 206 11.26 21.71 2.19
N GLU A 207 11.75 20.50 2.40
CA GLU A 207 11.69 19.42 1.42
C GLU A 207 10.25 19.00 1.13
N LEU A 208 9.40 18.86 2.18
CA LEU A 208 7.98 18.54 1.99
C LEU A 208 7.25 19.70 1.33
N ARG A 209 7.52 20.96 1.73
CA ARG A 209 6.92 22.14 1.12
C ARG A 209 7.17 22.18 -0.38
N ARG A 210 8.43 22.06 -0.82
CA ARG A 210 8.78 22.04 -2.25
C ARG A 210 8.17 20.86 -2.99
N PHE A 211 8.07 19.70 -2.32
CA PHE A 211 7.44 18.54 -2.90
C PHE A 211 5.94 18.78 -3.15
N LEU A 212 5.21 19.36 -2.19
CA LEU A 212 3.79 19.68 -2.34
C LEU A 212 3.57 20.76 -3.41
N GLU A 213 4.37 21.83 -3.43
CA GLU A 213 4.31 22.89 -4.45
C GLU A 213 4.50 22.32 -5.87
N PHE A 214 5.45 21.39 -6.05
CA PHE A 214 5.68 20.74 -7.35
C PHE A 214 4.45 19.98 -7.85
N TYR A 215 3.64 19.41 -6.96
CA TYR A 215 2.41 18.70 -7.32
C TYR A 215 1.14 19.56 -7.24
N GLY A 216 1.25 20.87 -7.00
CA GLY A 216 0.16 21.83 -7.02
C GLY A 216 -0.79 21.74 -5.82
N ILE A 217 -0.25 21.38 -4.66
CA ILE A 217 -0.99 21.33 -3.38
C ILE A 217 -0.43 22.37 -2.42
#